data_3e66e4703c533f02c31908c81a1b009c
#
_entry.id   3e66e4703c533f02c31908c81a1b009c
#
_cell.length_a   1.000
_cell.length_b   1.000
_cell.length_c   1.000
_cell.angle_alpha   90.00
_cell.angle_beta   90.00
_cell.angle_gamma   90.00
#
_symmetry.space_group_name_H-M   'P 1'
#
loop_
_entity.id
_entity.type
_entity.pdbx_description
1 polymer ?
#
loop_
_entity_poly.entity_id
_entity_poly.type
_entity_poly.pdbx_seq_one_letter_code
_entity_poly.pdbx_strand_id
1 'polypeptide(L)'
;MRIVEQVYDFGASWLGISGGEPLLRKDLFEIVRYAKKVGLNTSIITDGRLLDSKAFENIVKNEVRVSISIDGAETTNDLIRGKGAYANAVAAIEKLSSAGLLNCLVYTFANINESNTNVNASDFTHVLDLAAKYNARWVIYHSYIPYSKDEKSLKASPSPQQYEWAWNKLFDLRSTYKGKPEINVYCPFFARVAKQRGLPDFDNWFNHFFLGRCFFGKFMSIAENGDAIPCSFNDAHRFGNVKDKSLKTIWEELQTSEFFSKGRDKSNLKGKCGVCEYREICGGCRTAAEFYTGDVFGSDPRCAYIPKVLREK
;
A
#
# COMPACT_ATOMS: atom_id res chain seq x y z
N MET A 1 15.56 -15.50 11.64
CA MET A 1 15.09 -15.61 13.04
C MET A 1 15.42 -14.36 13.83
N ARG A 2 16.70 -13.94 13.94
CA ARG A 2 17.11 -12.73 14.67
C ARG A 2 16.25 -11.48 14.38
N ILE A 3 15.90 -11.21 13.12
CA ILE A 3 15.05 -10.05 12.77
C ILE A 3 13.64 -10.23 13.33
N VAL A 4 13.09 -11.43 13.32
CA VAL A 4 11.75 -11.72 13.88
C VAL A 4 11.71 -11.46 15.39
N GLU A 5 12.77 -11.86 16.12
CA GLU A 5 12.91 -11.56 17.55
C GLU A 5 12.96 -10.06 17.79
N GLN A 6 13.78 -9.33 17.01
CA GLN A 6 13.88 -7.88 17.13
C GLN A 6 12.56 -7.15 16.83
N VAL A 7 11.76 -7.67 15.88
CA VAL A 7 10.41 -7.14 15.61
C VAL A 7 9.48 -7.34 16.81
N TYR A 8 9.53 -8.52 17.45
CA TYR A 8 8.77 -8.80 18.65
C TYR A 8 9.24 -7.94 19.84
N ASP A 9 10.55 -7.88 20.09
CA ASP A 9 11.15 -7.08 21.17
C ASP A 9 10.88 -5.57 21.00
N PHE A 10 10.67 -5.14 19.76
CA PHE A 10 10.27 -3.77 19.43
C PHE A 10 8.81 -3.47 19.80
N GLY A 11 8.04 -4.47 20.21
CA GLY A 11 6.64 -4.35 20.61
C GLY A 11 5.64 -4.49 19.48
N ALA A 12 6.06 -4.97 18.30
CA ALA A 12 5.13 -5.28 17.22
C ALA A 12 4.26 -6.49 17.59
N SER A 13 2.99 -6.46 17.17
CA SER A 13 2.07 -7.59 17.29
C SER A 13 1.88 -8.36 15.98
N TRP A 14 2.37 -7.80 14.88
CA TRP A 14 2.23 -8.36 13.54
C TRP A 14 3.54 -8.30 12.75
N LEU A 15 3.79 -9.38 11.99
CA LEU A 15 4.82 -9.44 10.97
C LEU A 15 4.13 -9.55 9.59
N GLY A 16 4.18 -8.48 8.80
CA GLY A 16 3.76 -8.48 7.41
C GLY A 16 4.90 -8.92 6.50
N ILE A 17 4.69 -9.94 5.67
CA ILE A 17 5.67 -10.43 4.70
C ILE A 17 5.14 -10.12 3.31
N SER A 18 5.92 -9.37 2.56
CA SER A 18 5.64 -8.98 1.18
C SER A 18 6.96 -9.07 0.38
N GLY A 19 7.03 -8.41 -0.75
CA GLY A 19 8.23 -8.35 -1.58
C GLY A 19 7.86 -8.57 -3.04
N GLY A 20 8.67 -9.30 -3.81
CA GLY A 20 8.25 -9.80 -5.11
C GLY A 20 7.09 -10.78 -4.93
N GLU A 21 7.41 -12.06 -4.74
CA GLU A 21 6.41 -13.08 -4.38
C GLU A 21 6.91 -13.88 -3.16
N PRO A 22 6.26 -13.73 -2.00
CA PRO A 22 6.72 -14.40 -0.76
C PRO A 22 6.76 -15.93 -0.86
N LEU A 23 5.84 -16.53 -1.62
CA LEU A 23 5.76 -17.99 -1.77
C LEU A 23 6.93 -18.59 -2.56
N LEU A 24 7.74 -17.78 -3.24
CA LEU A 24 9.01 -18.21 -3.85
C LEU A 24 10.10 -18.46 -2.80
N ARG A 25 9.95 -17.89 -1.60
CA ARG A 25 10.95 -17.99 -0.55
C ARG A 25 10.90 -19.38 0.12
N LYS A 26 11.96 -20.15 -0.01
CA LYS A 26 12.02 -21.56 0.45
C LYS A 26 11.83 -21.72 1.96
N ASP A 27 12.32 -20.76 2.77
CA ASP A 27 12.25 -20.76 4.23
C ASP A 27 11.08 -19.94 4.79
N LEU A 28 10.12 -19.49 3.93
CA LEU A 28 8.99 -18.68 4.35
C LEU A 28 8.25 -19.26 5.56
N PHE A 29 7.88 -20.53 5.48
CA PHE A 29 7.10 -21.17 6.55
C PHE A 29 7.92 -21.53 7.80
N GLU A 30 9.24 -21.51 7.71
CA GLU A 30 10.10 -21.55 8.90
C GLU A 30 10.05 -20.21 9.63
N ILE A 31 10.13 -19.10 8.88
CA ILE A 31 9.98 -17.74 9.42
C ILE A 31 8.60 -17.57 10.07
N VAL A 32 7.53 -18.00 9.39
CA VAL A 32 6.15 -17.92 9.89
C VAL A 32 6.00 -18.71 11.20
N ARG A 33 6.47 -19.96 11.25
CA ARG A 33 6.41 -20.78 12.48
C ARG A 33 7.19 -20.14 13.61
N TYR A 34 8.35 -19.57 13.30
CA TYR A 34 9.15 -18.90 14.31
C TYR A 34 8.48 -17.63 14.83
N ALA A 35 7.89 -16.83 13.93
CA ALA A 35 7.11 -15.65 14.30
C ALA A 35 5.95 -16.00 15.23
N LYS A 36 5.19 -17.04 14.91
CA LYS A 36 4.11 -17.56 15.78
C LYS A 36 4.64 -18.02 17.15
N LYS A 37 5.79 -18.72 17.17
CA LYS A 37 6.43 -19.18 18.42
C LYS A 37 6.83 -18.04 19.35
N VAL A 38 7.29 -16.92 18.81
CA VAL A 38 7.67 -15.73 19.62
C VAL A 38 6.48 -14.81 19.93
N GLY A 39 5.26 -15.11 19.44
CA GLY A 39 4.05 -14.36 19.75
C GLY A 39 3.61 -13.35 18.71
N LEU A 40 4.22 -13.35 17.50
CA LEU A 40 3.79 -12.49 16.40
C LEU A 40 2.70 -13.15 15.56
N ASN A 41 1.65 -12.39 15.27
CA ASN A 41 0.75 -12.74 14.18
C ASN A 41 1.44 -12.51 12.83
N THR A 42 1.09 -13.31 11.82
CA THR A 42 1.69 -13.16 10.49
C THR A 42 0.67 -12.88 9.41
N SER A 43 1.07 -12.06 8.46
CA SER A 43 0.32 -11.84 7.21
C SER A 43 1.26 -11.88 6.01
N ILE A 44 0.75 -12.38 4.88
CA ILE A 44 1.45 -12.36 3.59
C ILE A 44 0.59 -11.71 2.52
N ILE A 45 1.25 -11.08 1.54
CA ILE A 45 0.61 -10.56 0.33
C ILE A 45 1.16 -11.36 -0.84
N THR A 46 0.30 -12.02 -1.61
CA THR A 46 0.67 -12.85 -2.76
C THR A 46 -0.28 -12.62 -3.93
N ASP A 47 0.11 -12.99 -5.14
CA ASP A 47 -0.78 -13.02 -6.30
C ASP A 47 -1.57 -14.33 -6.43
N GLY A 48 -1.31 -15.30 -5.55
CA GLY A 48 -2.04 -16.56 -5.46
C GLY A 48 -1.56 -17.67 -6.41
N ARG A 49 -0.69 -17.39 -7.38
CA ARG A 49 -0.23 -18.38 -8.39
C ARG A 49 0.52 -19.56 -7.78
N LEU A 50 1.20 -19.35 -6.68
CA LEU A 50 2.00 -20.35 -5.98
C LEU A 50 1.31 -20.93 -4.75
N LEU A 51 0.01 -20.69 -4.59
CA LEU A 51 -0.77 -21.24 -3.48
C LEU A 51 -1.19 -22.70 -3.76
N ASP A 52 -0.22 -23.59 -3.77
CA ASP A 52 -0.45 -25.03 -3.87
C ASP A 52 -1.01 -25.62 -2.55
N SER A 53 -1.30 -26.93 -2.55
CA SER A 53 -1.85 -27.62 -1.37
C SER A 53 -0.91 -27.54 -0.17
N LYS A 54 0.41 -27.65 -0.37
CA LYS A 54 1.41 -27.62 0.69
C LYS A 54 1.54 -26.20 1.30
N ALA A 55 1.53 -25.15 0.46
CA ALA A 55 1.52 -23.76 0.92
C ALA A 55 0.24 -23.47 1.70
N PHE A 56 -0.93 -23.91 1.19
CA PHE A 56 -2.22 -23.73 1.86
C PHE A 56 -2.28 -24.43 3.21
N GLU A 57 -1.85 -25.70 3.33
CA GLU A 57 -1.77 -26.41 4.60
C GLU A 57 -0.90 -25.68 5.63
N ASN A 58 0.27 -25.15 5.20
CA ASN A 58 1.12 -24.37 6.08
C ASN A 58 0.48 -23.06 6.53
N ILE A 59 -0.26 -22.39 5.64
CA ILE A 59 -1.02 -21.17 5.94
C ILE A 59 -2.08 -21.47 7.00
N VAL A 60 -2.87 -22.53 6.82
CA VAL A 60 -3.90 -22.95 7.77
C VAL A 60 -3.30 -23.34 9.13
N LYS A 61 -2.29 -24.20 9.14
CA LYS A 61 -1.61 -24.66 10.37
C LYS A 61 -1.04 -23.50 11.21
N ASN A 62 -0.57 -22.45 10.55
CA ASN A 62 0.06 -21.31 11.23
C ASN A 62 -0.87 -20.08 11.34
N GLU A 63 -2.14 -20.20 10.91
CA GLU A 63 -3.15 -19.14 10.98
C GLU A 63 -2.70 -17.82 10.30
N VAL A 64 -1.98 -17.97 9.18
CA VAL A 64 -1.45 -16.82 8.44
C VAL A 64 -2.58 -16.08 7.73
N ARG A 65 -2.71 -14.80 7.97
CA ARG A 65 -3.65 -13.95 7.21
C ARG A 65 -3.08 -13.67 5.83
N VAL A 66 -3.88 -13.89 4.79
CA VAL A 66 -3.42 -13.74 3.40
C VAL A 66 -4.21 -12.65 2.69
N SER A 67 -3.47 -11.77 2.03
CA SER A 67 -4.02 -10.76 1.14
C SER A 67 -3.70 -11.13 -0.30
N ILE A 68 -4.69 -11.07 -1.18
CA ILE A 68 -4.54 -11.44 -2.59
C ILE A 68 -4.50 -10.20 -3.46
N SER A 69 -3.47 -10.13 -4.29
CA SER A 69 -3.34 -9.06 -5.29
C SER A 69 -4.21 -9.35 -6.51
N ILE A 70 -5.11 -8.42 -6.85
CA ILE A 70 -6.00 -8.51 -8.01
C ILE A 70 -6.34 -7.11 -8.52
N ASP A 71 -6.06 -6.82 -9.79
CA ASP A 71 -6.11 -5.47 -10.36
C ASP A 71 -7.29 -5.24 -11.33
N GLY A 72 -8.32 -6.05 -11.25
CA GLY A 72 -9.54 -5.88 -12.04
C GLY A 72 -10.27 -7.19 -12.34
N ALA A 73 -11.22 -7.12 -13.28
CA ALA A 73 -11.85 -8.28 -13.88
C ALA A 73 -10.82 -9.10 -14.71
N GLU A 74 -11.19 -10.28 -15.14
CA GLU A 74 -10.27 -11.23 -15.80
C GLU A 74 -9.42 -10.59 -16.90
N THR A 75 -10.06 -9.93 -17.86
CA THR A 75 -9.35 -9.28 -18.98
C THR A 75 -8.34 -8.26 -18.49
N THR A 76 -8.74 -7.38 -17.58
CA THR A 76 -7.88 -6.33 -17.04
C THR A 76 -6.76 -6.91 -16.19
N ASN A 77 -7.08 -7.82 -15.30
CA ASN A 77 -6.10 -8.44 -14.41
C ASN A 77 -5.04 -9.20 -15.21
N ASP A 78 -5.46 -9.98 -16.21
CA ASP A 78 -4.56 -10.78 -17.05
C ASP A 78 -3.69 -9.92 -17.96
N LEU A 79 -4.16 -8.76 -18.43
CA LEU A 79 -3.33 -7.78 -19.14
C LEU A 79 -2.20 -7.23 -18.24
N ILE A 80 -2.49 -6.98 -16.97
CA ILE A 80 -1.52 -6.41 -16.01
C ILE A 80 -0.57 -7.48 -15.47
N ARG A 81 -1.10 -8.64 -15.06
CA ARG A 81 -0.37 -9.66 -14.30
C ARG A 81 0.01 -10.90 -15.09
N GLY A 82 -0.43 -10.99 -16.34
CA GLY A 82 -0.20 -12.13 -17.22
C GLY A 82 -1.40 -13.09 -17.30
N LYS A 83 -1.48 -13.80 -18.40
CA LYS A 83 -2.59 -14.72 -18.73
C LYS A 83 -2.81 -15.75 -17.62
N GLY A 84 -4.06 -15.92 -17.19
CA GLY A 84 -4.48 -16.88 -16.15
C GLY A 84 -4.22 -16.41 -14.72
N ALA A 85 -3.67 -15.21 -14.52
CA ALA A 85 -3.44 -14.66 -13.18
C ALA A 85 -4.76 -14.43 -12.42
N TYR A 86 -5.82 -14.00 -13.12
CA TYR A 86 -7.13 -13.82 -12.53
C TYR A 86 -7.70 -15.12 -11.98
N ALA A 87 -7.70 -16.18 -12.77
CA ALA A 87 -8.22 -17.48 -12.36
C ALA A 87 -7.48 -18.03 -11.13
N ASN A 88 -6.16 -17.88 -11.08
CA ASN A 88 -5.35 -18.28 -9.93
C ASN A 88 -5.68 -17.43 -8.68
N ALA A 89 -5.82 -16.12 -8.84
CA ALA A 89 -6.19 -15.23 -7.73
C ALA A 89 -7.57 -15.59 -7.16
N VAL A 90 -8.58 -15.81 -8.02
CA VAL A 90 -9.94 -16.19 -7.58
C VAL A 90 -9.94 -17.54 -6.87
N ALA A 91 -9.23 -18.54 -7.40
CA ALA A 91 -9.10 -19.84 -6.74
C ALA A 91 -8.41 -19.74 -5.36
N ALA A 92 -7.39 -18.89 -5.25
CA ALA A 92 -6.75 -18.61 -3.96
C ALA A 92 -7.68 -17.90 -2.98
N ILE A 93 -8.44 -16.89 -3.45
CA ILE A 93 -9.44 -16.17 -2.66
C ILE A 93 -10.48 -17.15 -2.09
N GLU A 94 -11.01 -18.05 -2.92
CA GLU A 94 -12.02 -19.04 -2.50
C GLU A 94 -11.50 -19.98 -1.43
N LYS A 95 -10.30 -20.56 -1.62
CA LYS A 95 -9.65 -21.44 -0.63
C LYS A 95 -9.40 -20.72 0.70
N LEU A 96 -8.87 -19.49 0.64
CA LEU A 96 -8.56 -18.72 1.84
C LEU A 96 -9.80 -18.23 2.56
N SER A 97 -10.86 -17.87 1.83
CA SER A 97 -12.15 -17.49 2.38
C SER A 97 -12.78 -18.68 3.14
N SER A 98 -12.81 -19.85 2.54
CA SER A 98 -13.37 -21.07 3.19
C SER A 98 -12.63 -21.45 4.47
N ALA A 99 -11.34 -21.15 4.57
CA ALA A 99 -10.54 -21.34 5.78
C ALA A 99 -10.63 -20.16 6.79
N GLY A 100 -11.34 -19.09 6.46
CA GLY A 100 -11.41 -17.87 7.31
C GLY A 100 -10.11 -17.08 7.39
N LEU A 101 -9.18 -17.28 6.45
CA LEU A 101 -7.84 -16.69 6.45
C LEU A 101 -7.64 -15.59 5.39
N LEU A 102 -8.64 -15.36 4.52
CA LEU A 102 -8.63 -14.23 3.61
C LEU A 102 -8.67 -12.92 4.40
N ASN A 103 -7.66 -12.08 4.22
CA ASN A 103 -7.58 -10.80 4.89
C ASN A 103 -8.18 -9.67 4.04
N CYS A 104 -7.57 -9.40 2.90
CA CYS A 104 -8.04 -8.37 1.99
C CYS A 104 -7.68 -8.67 0.53
N LEU A 105 -8.30 -7.93 -0.37
CA LEU A 105 -7.85 -7.82 -1.75
C LEU A 105 -7.02 -6.55 -1.92
N VAL A 106 -5.93 -6.66 -2.67
CA VAL A 106 -5.01 -5.55 -2.92
C VAL A 106 -5.05 -5.21 -4.40
N TYR A 107 -5.36 -3.96 -4.68
CA TYR A 107 -5.59 -3.44 -6.02
C TYR A 107 -4.67 -2.25 -6.30
N THR A 108 -3.97 -2.24 -7.42
CA THR A 108 -3.15 -1.10 -7.84
C THR A 108 -3.82 -0.35 -8.97
N PHE A 109 -4.17 0.91 -8.72
CA PHE A 109 -4.73 1.80 -9.72
C PHE A 109 -3.66 2.26 -10.70
N ALA A 110 -3.75 1.81 -11.95
CA ALA A 110 -2.78 2.04 -13.02
C ALA A 110 -3.45 2.19 -14.39
N ASN A 111 -2.71 2.70 -15.38
CA ASN A 111 -3.10 2.61 -16.78
C ASN A 111 -2.85 1.18 -17.29
N ILE A 112 -3.78 0.65 -18.09
CA ILE A 112 -3.76 -0.71 -18.61
C ILE A 112 -3.32 -0.81 -20.06
N ASN A 113 -3.20 0.30 -20.77
CA ASN A 113 -2.76 0.34 -22.17
C ASN A 113 -1.78 1.48 -22.46
N GLU A 114 -1.06 1.35 -23.55
CA GLU A 114 -0.04 2.31 -24.00
C GLU A 114 -0.62 3.68 -24.40
N SER A 115 -1.91 3.75 -24.73
CA SER A 115 -2.57 5.00 -25.15
C SER A 115 -2.96 5.91 -23.98
N ASN A 116 -2.70 5.53 -22.74
CA ASN A 116 -3.03 6.28 -21.51
C ASN A 116 -4.50 6.70 -21.38
N THR A 117 -5.41 6.07 -22.12
CA THR A 117 -6.84 6.41 -22.12
C THR A 117 -7.67 5.52 -21.21
N ASN A 118 -7.19 4.29 -20.95
CA ASN A 118 -7.91 3.33 -20.13
C ASN A 118 -7.16 3.08 -18.82
N VAL A 119 -7.83 3.33 -17.75
CA VAL A 119 -7.41 2.95 -16.39
C VAL A 119 -8.26 1.78 -15.91
N ASN A 120 -7.70 0.97 -15.03
CA ASN A 120 -8.43 -0.16 -14.46
C ASN A 120 -9.54 0.23 -13.46
N ALA A 121 -9.82 1.52 -13.27
CA ALA A 121 -10.85 2.00 -12.33
C ALA A 121 -12.31 1.62 -12.71
N SER A 122 -12.55 1.19 -13.95
CA SER A 122 -13.84 0.59 -14.33
C SER A 122 -14.17 -0.65 -13.51
N ASP A 123 -13.14 -1.36 -13.04
CA ASP A 123 -13.25 -2.63 -12.33
C ASP A 123 -13.30 -2.51 -10.80
N PHE A 124 -13.35 -1.29 -10.25
CA PHE A 124 -13.46 -1.09 -8.80
C PHE A 124 -14.63 -1.86 -8.19
N THR A 125 -15.80 -1.78 -8.84
CA THR A 125 -17.02 -2.47 -8.38
C THR A 125 -16.83 -3.98 -8.45
N HIS A 126 -16.26 -4.50 -9.54
CA HIS A 126 -15.99 -5.93 -9.68
C HIS A 126 -15.13 -6.50 -8.53
N VAL A 127 -14.06 -5.79 -8.15
CA VAL A 127 -13.19 -6.24 -7.06
C VAL A 127 -13.88 -6.10 -5.69
N LEU A 128 -14.72 -5.07 -5.51
CA LEU A 128 -15.53 -4.93 -4.30
C LEU A 128 -16.57 -6.03 -4.18
N ASP A 129 -17.25 -6.39 -5.26
CA ASP A 129 -18.23 -7.48 -5.30
C ASP A 129 -17.56 -8.83 -5.00
N LEU A 130 -16.36 -9.04 -5.57
CA LEU A 130 -15.57 -10.24 -5.28
C LEU A 130 -15.17 -10.30 -3.80
N ALA A 131 -14.72 -9.19 -3.23
CA ALA A 131 -14.39 -9.09 -1.82
C ALA A 131 -15.59 -9.33 -0.90
N ALA A 132 -16.76 -8.79 -1.26
CA ALA A 132 -18.02 -9.01 -0.54
C ALA A 132 -18.45 -10.48 -0.62
N LYS A 133 -18.42 -11.08 -1.83
CA LYS A 133 -18.78 -12.49 -2.05
C LYS A 133 -17.95 -13.45 -1.18
N TYR A 134 -16.66 -13.19 -1.05
CA TYR A 134 -15.73 -14.06 -0.32
C TYR A 134 -15.41 -13.54 1.09
N ASN A 135 -16.21 -12.59 1.60
CA ASN A 135 -16.11 -12.07 2.96
C ASN A 135 -14.70 -11.55 3.32
N ALA A 136 -14.00 -10.93 2.36
CA ALA A 136 -12.77 -10.22 2.62
C ALA A 136 -13.05 -9.03 3.56
N ARG A 137 -12.15 -8.77 4.50
CA ARG A 137 -12.33 -7.69 5.48
C ARG A 137 -12.34 -6.31 4.83
N TRP A 138 -11.44 -6.08 3.87
CA TRP A 138 -11.32 -4.84 3.12
C TRP A 138 -10.77 -5.05 1.72
N VAL A 139 -10.88 -4.01 0.89
CA VAL A 139 -10.11 -3.85 -0.34
C VAL A 139 -9.18 -2.67 -0.17
N ILE A 140 -7.89 -2.89 -0.44
CA ILE A 140 -6.85 -1.85 -0.39
C ILE A 140 -6.55 -1.39 -1.81
N TYR A 141 -6.80 -0.12 -2.09
CA TYR A 141 -6.48 0.52 -3.37
C TYR A 141 -5.17 1.31 -3.26
N HIS A 142 -4.13 0.85 -3.94
CA HIS A 142 -2.86 1.56 -4.05
C HIS A 142 -2.87 2.53 -5.23
N SER A 143 -2.24 3.69 -5.06
CA SER A 143 -1.83 4.50 -6.20
C SER A 143 -0.59 3.89 -6.82
N TYR A 144 -0.56 3.75 -8.14
CA TYR A 144 0.64 3.30 -8.83
C TYR A 144 1.81 4.28 -8.58
N ILE A 145 2.97 3.73 -8.28
CA ILE A 145 4.24 4.45 -8.18
C ILE A 145 5.18 3.79 -9.18
N PRO A 146 5.71 4.52 -10.17
CA PRO A 146 6.66 3.97 -11.11
C PRO A 146 7.91 3.42 -10.40
N TYR A 147 8.37 2.25 -10.80
CA TYR A 147 9.56 1.60 -10.25
C TYR A 147 10.84 1.94 -11.03
N SER A 148 10.69 2.51 -12.23
CA SER A 148 11.78 2.96 -13.09
C SER A 148 11.35 4.18 -13.92
N LYS A 149 12.33 4.86 -14.52
CA LYS A 149 12.08 5.99 -15.43
C LYS A 149 11.93 5.57 -16.89
N ASP A 150 11.81 4.27 -17.17
CA ASP A 150 11.52 3.81 -18.54
C ASP A 150 10.09 4.20 -18.96
N GLU A 151 9.91 4.24 -20.29
CA GLU A 151 8.65 4.69 -20.89
C GLU A 151 7.45 3.84 -20.47
N LYS A 152 7.61 2.53 -20.33
CA LYS A 152 6.56 1.60 -19.94
C LYS A 152 6.09 1.90 -18.50
N SER A 153 7.03 2.05 -17.57
CA SER A 153 6.73 2.37 -16.18
C SER A 153 6.06 3.74 -16.04
N LEU A 154 6.52 4.74 -16.78
CA LEU A 154 5.91 6.07 -16.77
C LEU A 154 4.51 6.08 -17.39
N LYS A 155 4.27 5.38 -18.50
CA LYS A 155 2.96 5.27 -19.16
C LYS A 155 1.93 4.53 -18.29
N ALA A 156 2.35 3.62 -17.43
CA ALA A 156 1.46 2.94 -16.49
C ALA A 156 0.94 3.88 -15.38
N SER A 157 1.52 5.06 -15.22
CA SER A 157 1.06 6.05 -14.24
C SER A 157 -0.17 6.79 -14.73
N PRO A 158 -1.30 6.74 -14.00
CA PRO A 158 -2.47 7.56 -14.31
C PRO A 158 -2.16 9.06 -14.24
N SER A 159 -2.89 9.86 -15.04
CA SER A 159 -2.81 11.30 -14.98
C SER A 159 -3.34 11.85 -13.64
N PRO A 160 -2.99 13.08 -13.26
CA PRO A 160 -3.54 13.71 -12.06
C PRO A 160 -5.07 13.74 -12.04
N GLN A 161 -5.70 13.98 -13.19
CA GLN A 161 -7.17 14.01 -13.34
C GLN A 161 -7.79 12.63 -13.17
N GLN A 162 -7.13 11.58 -13.68
CA GLN A 162 -7.56 10.19 -13.47
C GLN A 162 -7.49 9.79 -12.00
N TYR A 163 -6.45 10.18 -11.27
CA TYR A 163 -6.38 9.97 -9.82
C TYR A 163 -7.50 10.72 -9.09
N GLU A 164 -7.75 11.98 -9.43
CA GLU A 164 -8.81 12.78 -8.81
C GLU A 164 -10.18 12.12 -9.00
N TRP A 165 -10.49 11.71 -10.23
CA TRP A 165 -11.73 11.01 -10.58
C TRP A 165 -11.85 9.67 -9.83
N ALA A 166 -10.79 8.85 -9.83
CA ALA A 166 -10.79 7.53 -9.21
C ALA A 166 -11.06 7.59 -7.70
N TRP A 167 -10.41 8.52 -7.01
CA TRP A 167 -10.58 8.65 -5.56
C TRP A 167 -11.96 9.20 -5.18
N ASN A 168 -12.53 10.10 -5.99
CA ASN A 168 -13.91 10.52 -5.82
C ASN A 168 -14.89 9.35 -6.06
N LYS A 169 -14.68 8.54 -7.09
CA LYS A 169 -15.48 7.34 -7.35
C LYS A 169 -15.42 6.34 -6.19
N LEU A 170 -14.23 6.06 -5.65
CA LEU A 170 -14.08 5.19 -4.47
C LEU A 170 -14.75 5.79 -3.23
N PHE A 171 -14.72 7.11 -3.07
CA PHE A 171 -15.45 7.76 -2.00
C PHE A 171 -16.97 7.52 -2.12
N ASP A 172 -17.54 7.64 -3.31
CA ASP A 172 -18.97 7.38 -3.56
C ASP A 172 -19.32 5.91 -3.29
N LEU A 173 -18.50 4.97 -3.72
CA LEU A 173 -18.73 3.54 -3.51
C LEU A 173 -18.76 3.14 -2.03
N ARG A 174 -18.11 3.89 -1.12
CA ARG A 174 -18.20 3.64 0.33
C ARG A 174 -19.62 3.63 0.87
N SER A 175 -20.51 4.44 0.28
CA SER A 175 -21.93 4.48 0.69
C SER A 175 -22.70 3.24 0.24
N THR A 176 -22.27 2.61 -0.85
CA THR A 176 -22.88 1.39 -1.43
C THR A 176 -22.47 0.14 -0.63
N TYR A 177 -21.19 0.05 -0.28
CA TYR A 177 -20.64 -1.09 0.47
C TYR A 177 -20.62 -0.79 1.98
N LYS A 178 -21.80 -0.66 2.60
CA LYS A 178 -21.91 -0.41 4.04
C LYS A 178 -21.46 -1.63 4.85
N GLY A 179 -20.34 -1.47 5.57
CA GLY A 179 -19.84 -2.47 6.51
C GLY A 179 -18.70 -3.34 5.96
N LYS A 180 -18.92 -4.19 4.95
CA LYS A 180 -17.88 -5.05 4.36
C LYS A 180 -18.10 -5.23 2.85
N PRO A 181 -16.99 -5.21 2.07
CA PRO A 181 -15.63 -4.87 2.48
C PRO A 181 -15.46 -3.37 2.80
N GLU A 182 -14.58 -3.03 3.72
CA GLU A 182 -14.16 -1.65 3.89
C GLU A 182 -13.29 -1.21 2.69
N ILE A 183 -13.53 0.00 2.20
CA ILE A 183 -12.74 0.60 1.11
C ILE A 183 -11.60 1.40 1.72
N ASN A 184 -10.38 0.97 1.47
CA ASN A 184 -9.17 1.58 1.97
C ASN A 184 -8.28 2.06 0.81
N VAL A 185 -7.81 3.31 0.87
CA VAL A 185 -7.01 3.90 -0.20
C VAL A 185 -5.62 4.30 0.32
N TYR A 186 -4.57 3.65 -0.17
CA TYR A 186 -3.18 3.98 0.11
C TYR A 186 -2.70 5.10 -0.82
N CYS A 187 -3.29 6.26 -0.65
CA CYS A 187 -2.89 7.48 -1.34
C CYS A 187 -3.24 8.69 -0.48
N PRO A 188 -2.30 9.59 -0.16
CA PRO A 188 -2.55 10.77 0.66
C PRO A 188 -3.65 11.69 0.11
N PHE A 189 -3.86 11.73 -1.19
CA PHE A 189 -4.93 12.54 -1.82
C PHE A 189 -6.31 12.13 -1.37
N PHE A 190 -6.51 10.85 -1.01
CA PHE A 190 -7.81 10.38 -0.57
C PHE A 190 -8.26 11.02 0.73
N ALA A 191 -7.34 11.31 1.67
CA ALA A 191 -7.69 12.06 2.88
C ALA A 191 -8.23 13.46 2.55
N ARG A 192 -7.63 14.15 1.55
CA ARG A 192 -8.15 15.43 1.06
C ARG A 192 -9.54 15.27 0.46
N VAL A 193 -9.74 14.30 -0.43
CA VAL A 193 -11.04 14.02 -1.03
C VAL A 193 -12.08 13.73 0.05
N ALA A 194 -11.77 12.88 1.01
CA ALA A 194 -12.67 12.55 2.11
C ALA A 194 -13.06 13.78 2.95
N LYS A 195 -12.09 14.67 3.26
CA LYS A 195 -12.36 15.94 3.98
C LYS A 195 -13.22 16.89 3.15
N GLN A 196 -12.91 17.06 1.87
CA GLN A 196 -13.67 17.93 0.95
C GLN A 196 -15.11 17.44 0.74
N ARG A 197 -15.30 16.12 0.71
CA ARG A 197 -16.61 15.48 0.53
C ARG A 197 -17.40 15.35 1.84
N GLY A 198 -16.87 15.91 2.94
CA GLY A 198 -17.56 15.92 4.22
C GLY A 198 -17.76 14.53 4.83
N LEU A 199 -16.71 13.67 4.78
CA LEU A 199 -16.78 12.36 5.43
C LEU A 199 -17.22 12.53 6.89
N PRO A 200 -18.34 11.92 7.32
CA PRO A 200 -18.74 11.94 8.71
C PRO A 200 -17.62 11.37 9.59
N ASP A 201 -17.43 11.98 10.76
CA ASP A 201 -16.41 11.56 11.74
C ASP A 201 -14.99 11.47 11.15
N PHE A 202 -14.64 12.42 10.23
CA PHE A 202 -13.37 12.43 9.52
C PHE A 202 -12.17 12.33 10.45
N ASP A 203 -12.17 13.04 11.58
CA ASP A 203 -11.01 13.11 12.46
C ASP A 203 -10.78 11.76 13.17
N ASN A 204 -11.85 11.08 13.59
CA ASN A 204 -11.76 9.72 14.11
C ASN A 204 -11.27 8.74 13.03
N TRP A 205 -11.88 8.76 11.84
CA TRP A 205 -11.42 7.95 10.72
C TRP A 205 -9.94 8.22 10.40
N PHE A 206 -9.55 9.49 10.29
CA PHE A 206 -8.18 9.87 9.94
C PHE A 206 -7.14 9.44 10.99
N ASN A 207 -7.51 9.46 12.27
CA ASN A 207 -6.61 9.13 13.37
C ASN A 207 -6.50 7.62 13.64
N HIS A 208 -7.57 6.85 13.38
CA HIS A 208 -7.60 5.42 13.65
C HIS A 208 -7.20 4.55 12.46
N PHE A 209 -7.31 5.06 11.24
CA PHE A 209 -6.93 4.31 10.05
C PHE A 209 -5.59 4.77 9.48
N PHE A 210 -4.72 3.80 9.22
CA PHE A 210 -3.43 4.05 8.56
C PHE A 210 -3.55 4.51 7.10
N LEU A 211 -4.74 4.67 6.59
CA LEU A 211 -5.07 4.74 5.18
C LEU A 211 -5.37 6.19 4.78
N GLY A 212 -4.95 6.58 3.58
CA GLY A 212 -5.14 7.93 3.08
C GLY A 212 -4.12 8.94 3.58
N ARG A 213 -2.99 8.50 4.15
CA ARG A 213 -1.91 9.40 4.58
C ARG A 213 -0.54 8.87 4.19
N CYS A 214 0.44 9.76 4.10
CA CYS A 214 1.84 9.41 3.94
C CYS A 214 2.47 9.13 5.32
N PHE A 215 3.16 7.99 5.44
CA PHE A 215 3.85 7.59 6.68
C PHE A 215 5.34 7.96 6.68
N PHE A 216 5.80 8.71 5.70
CA PHE A 216 7.18 9.16 5.67
C PHE A 216 7.58 9.82 7.00
N GLY A 217 8.70 9.39 7.57
CA GLY A 217 9.14 9.83 8.89
C GLY A 217 8.48 9.12 10.10
N LYS A 218 7.50 8.23 9.87
CA LYS A 218 6.77 7.50 10.92
C LYS A 218 6.72 5.99 10.71
N PHE A 219 7.40 5.49 9.69
CA PHE A 219 7.37 4.10 9.26
C PHE A 219 8.77 3.67 8.81
N MET A 220 9.07 2.40 8.98
CA MET A 220 10.27 1.76 8.49
C MET A 220 9.91 0.39 7.92
N SER A 221 10.41 0.09 6.75
CA SER A 221 10.37 -1.23 6.13
C SER A 221 11.76 -1.83 6.12
N ILE A 222 11.83 -3.16 6.12
CA ILE A 222 13.09 -3.88 5.91
C ILE A 222 13.03 -4.51 4.52
N ALA A 223 13.94 -4.10 3.65
CA ALA A 223 14.09 -4.64 2.32
C ALA A 223 14.70 -6.06 2.35
N GLU A 224 14.64 -6.77 1.23
CA GLU A 224 15.14 -8.15 1.11
C GLU A 224 16.64 -8.29 1.37
N ASN A 225 17.42 -7.25 1.10
CA ASN A 225 18.86 -7.20 1.39
C ASN A 225 19.19 -6.85 2.85
N GLY A 226 18.17 -6.50 3.66
CA GLY A 226 18.28 -6.12 5.07
C GLY A 226 18.36 -4.62 5.31
N ASP A 227 18.28 -3.78 4.29
CA ASP A 227 18.26 -2.32 4.45
C ASP A 227 16.96 -1.84 5.08
N ALA A 228 17.07 -0.94 6.03
CA ALA A 228 15.94 -0.19 6.57
C ALA A 228 15.64 1.01 5.68
N ILE A 229 14.42 1.08 5.20
CA ILE A 229 13.93 2.09 4.24
C ILE A 229 12.68 2.81 4.77
N PRO A 230 12.43 4.07 4.39
CA PRO A 230 11.32 4.88 4.93
C PRO A 230 9.95 4.47 4.39
N CYS A 231 9.91 3.75 3.29
CA CYS A 231 8.69 3.32 2.61
C CYS A 231 9.02 2.10 1.74
N SER A 232 8.15 1.11 1.71
CA SER A 232 8.31 -0.09 0.86
C SER A 232 8.43 0.21 -0.64
N PHE A 233 8.08 1.43 -1.06
CA PHE A 233 8.17 1.92 -2.44
C PHE A 233 9.30 2.94 -2.64
N ASN A 234 10.20 3.11 -1.66
CA ASN A 234 11.30 4.07 -1.73
C ASN A 234 12.57 3.45 -1.16
N ASP A 235 13.45 3.03 -2.03
CA ASP A 235 14.77 2.47 -1.74
C ASP A 235 15.91 3.50 -1.92
N ALA A 236 15.58 4.73 -2.30
CA ALA A 236 16.57 5.81 -2.46
C ALA A 236 17.22 6.22 -1.12
N HIS A 237 16.50 6.03 -0.02
CA HIS A 237 16.98 6.35 1.33
C HIS A 237 17.15 5.09 2.15
N ARG A 238 18.36 4.86 2.62
CA ARG A 238 18.75 3.71 3.46
C ARG A 238 19.28 4.22 4.78
N PHE A 239 18.77 3.68 5.89
CA PHE A 239 19.05 4.18 7.23
C PHE A 239 19.90 3.22 8.08
N GLY A 240 20.39 2.19 7.47
CA GLY A 240 21.18 1.15 8.08
C GLY A 240 20.73 -0.22 7.63
N ASN A 241 21.47 -1.24 8.00
CA ASN A 241 21.17 -2.62 7.63
C ASN A 241 21.03 -3.48 8.90
N VAL A 242 19.97 -4.29 8.94
CA VAL A 242 19.69 -5.16 10.11
C VAL A 242 20.71 -6.29 10.30
N LYS A 243 21.64 -6.49 9.35
CA LYS A 243 22.79 -7.39 9.52
C LYS A 243 23.83 -6.79 10.43
N ASP A 244 23.98 -5.45 10.40
CA ASP A 244 25.04 -4.70 11.07
C ASP A 244 24.58 -4.09 12.39
N LYS A 245 23.32 -3.63 12.46
CA LYS A 245 22.72 -2.96 13.61
C LYS A 245 21.40 -3.61 14.03
N SER A 246 21.00 -3.43 15.29
CA SER A 246 19.68 -3.83 15.75
C SER A 246 18.59 -2.93 15.14
N LEU A 247 17.37 -3.46 14.98
CA LEU A 247 16.20 -2.65 14.57
C LEU A 247 15.98 -1.46 15.51
N LYS A 248 16.17 -1.67 16.81
CA LYS A 248 16.03 -0.62 17.82
C LYS A 248 17.03 0.51 17.57
N THR A 249 18.30 0.18 17.39
CA THR A 249 19.37 1.16 17.11
C THR A 249 19.06 1.94 15.82
N ILE A 250 18.69 1.23 14.74
CA ILE A 250 18.35 1.88 13.46
C ILE A 250 17.16 2.84 13.65
N TRP A 251 16.13 2.42 14.38
CA TRP A 251 14.95 3.25 14.64
C TRP A 251 15.27 4.49 15.48
N GLU A 252 16.07 4.35 16.53
CA GLU A 252 16.51 5.46 17.39
C GLU A 252 17.32 6.49 16.59
N GLU A 253 18.27 6.03 15.78
CA GLU A 253 19.05 6.88 14.87
C GLU A 253 18.14 7.60 13.85
N LEU A 254 17.13 6.91 13.32
CA LEU A 254 16.12 7.47 12.44
C LEU A 254 15.32 8.58 13.10
N GLN A 255 14.81 8.32 14.32
CA GLN A 255 13.97 9.28 15.04
C GLN A 255 14.70 10.61 15.32
N THR A 256 16.01 10.56 15.50
CA THR A 256 16.86 11.73 15.75
C THR A 256 17.44 12.35 14.49
N SER A 257 17.30 11.68 13.33
CA SER A 257 17.86 12.19 12.07
C SER A 257 17.15 13.47 11.62
N GLU A 258 17.92 14.41 11.08
CA GLU A 258 17.38 15.65 10.50
C GLU A 258 16.40 15.36 9.34
N PHE A 259 16.71 14.35 8.53
CA PHE A 259 15.86 13.94 7.40
C PHE A 259 14.46 13.50 7.84
N PHE A 260 14.36 12.64 8.86
CA PHE A 260 13.07 12.18 9.39
C PHE A 260 12.34 13.27 10.18
N SER A 261 13.09 14.10 10.92
CA SER A 261 12.52 15.26 11.60
C SER A 261 11.84 16.21 10.61
N LYS A 262 12.55 16.56 9.53
CA LYS A 262 11.98 17.34 8.42
C LYS A 262 10.81 16.64 7.75
N GLY A 263 10.85 15.32 7.57
CA GLY A 263 9.77 14.55 6.96
C GLY A 263 8.47 14.51 7.79
N ARG A 264 8.58 14.61 9.11
CA ARG A 264 7.43 14.69 10.02
C ARG A 264 6.79 16.08 10.04
N ASP A 265 7.58 17.11 9.88
CA ASP A 265 7.12 18.49 9.84
C ASP A 265 6.74 18.89 8.41
N LYS A 266 5.45 18.91 8.13
CA LYS A 266 4.91 19.24 6.82
C LYS A 266 5.11 20.72 6.41
N SER A 267 5.58 21.58 7.31
CA SER A 267 5.99 22.96 6.97
C SER A 267 7.18 22.98 6.02
N ASN A 268 8.00 21.93 6.01
CA ASN A 268 9.13 21.76 5.09
C ASN A 268 8.72 21.41 3.64
N LEU A 269 7.44 21.12 3.38
CA LEU A 269 6.98 20.82 2.04
C LEU A 269 7.05 22.08 1.15
N LYS A 270 7.40 21.86 -0.12
CA LYS A 270 7.61 22.93 -1.11
C LYS A 270 6.49 22.95 -2.16
N GLY A 271 6.49 24.04 -2.95
CA GLY A 271 5.59 24.23 -4.08
C GLY A 271 4.12 24.07 -3.69
N LYS A 272 3.33 23.47 -4.56
CA LYS A 272 1.89 23.29 -4.38
C LYS A 272 1.51 22.58 -3.07
N CYS A 273 2.27 21.55 -2.67
CA CYS A 273 2.02 20.84 -1.41
C CYS A 273 2.32 21.71 -0.18
N GLY A 274 3.35 22.57 -0.25
CA GLY A 274 3.76 23.44 0.84
C GLY A 274 2.74 24.53 1.18
N VAL A 275 2.01 25.04 0.17
CA VAL A 275 1.01 26.12 0.33
C VAL A 275 -0.43 25.60 0.39
N CYS A 276 -0.62 24.26 0.37
CA CYS A 276 -1.94 23.65 0.33
C CYS A 276 -2.63 23.70 1.70
N GLU A 277 -3.89 24.14 1.73
CA GLU A 277 -4.72 24.15 2.92
C GLU A 277 -4.99 22.75 3.51
N TYR A 278 -4.77 21.70 2.71
CA TYR A 278 -4.85 20.30 3.15
C TYR A 278 -3.47 19.70 3.50
N ARG A 279 -2.44 20.51 3.59
CA ARG A 279 -1.06 20.06 3.83
C ARG A 279 -0.96 19.10 5.02
N GLU A 280 -1.58 19.43 6.13
CA GLU A 280 -1.47 18.65 7.38
C GLU A 280 -2.11 17.27 7.30
N ILE A 281 -3.19 17.12 6.56
CA ILE A 281 -3.88 15.83 6.41
C ILE A 281 -3.40 15.01 5.22
N CYS A 282 -2.92 15.67 4.15
CA CYS A 282 -2.49 15.03 2.91
C CYS A 282 -0.96 15.06 2.76
N GLY A 283 -0.41 16.22 2.38
CA GLY A 283 1.02 16.41 2.13
C GLY A 283 1.56 15.73 0.87
N GLY A 284 0.75 15.03 0.08
CA GLY A 284 1.18 14.25 -1.08
C GLY A 284 1.99 13.00 -0.72
N CYS A 285 2.26 12.14 -1.70
CA CYS A 285 3.13 10.99 -1.55
C CYS A 285 4.60 11.42 -1.70
N ARG A 286 5.40 11.22 -0.67
CA ARG A 286 6.80 11.66 -0.68
C ARG A 286 7.66 10.86 -1.65
N THR A 287 7.40 9.55 -1.75
CA THR A 287 8.07 8.69 -2.75
C THR A 287 7.79 9.15 -4.18
N ALA A 288 6.54 9.48 -4.50
CA ALA A 288 6.22 9.98 -5.83
C ALA A 288 6.79 11.39 -6.07
N ALA A 289 6.73 12.27 -5.06
CA ALA A 289 7.36 13.59 -5.18
C ALA A 289 8.84 13.46 -5.56
N GLU A 290 9.59 12.62 -4.83
CA GLU A 290 11.00 12.36 -5.10
C GLU A 290 11.22 11.71 -6.46
N PHE A 291 10.46 10.67 -6.80
CA PHE A 291 10.59 9.99 -8.08
C PHE A 291 10.47 10.95 -9.28
N TYR A 292 9.45 11.80 -9.26
CA TYR A 292 9.16 12.71 -10.38
C TYR A 292 9.98 14.01 -10.36
N THR A 293 10.33 14.53 -9.18
CA THR A 293 10.95 15.85 -9.05
C THR A 293 12.39 15.82 -8.57
N GLY A 294 12.88 14.69 -8.08
CA GLY A 294 14.17 14.57 -7.41
C GLY A 294 14.21 15.18 -6.01
N ASP A 295 13.09 15.65 -5.49
CA ASP A 295 12.99 16.28 -4.16
C ASP A 295 11.87 15.63 -3.34
N VAL A 296 12.24 14.91 -2.30
CA VAL A 296 11.28 14.25 -1.39
C VAL A 296 10.33 15.23 -0.70
N PHE A 297 10.73 16.51 -0.57
CA PHE A 297 9.90 17.59 -0.03
C PHE A 297 9.15 18.37 -1.11
N GLY A 298 9.37 18.06 -2.38
CA GLY A 298 8.70 18.67 -3.52
C GLY A 298 7.19 18.37 -3.55
N SER A 299 6.49 19.01 -4.47
CA SER A 299 5.09 18.71 -4.71
C SER A 299 4.94 17.35 -5.38
N ASP A 300 3.93 16.57 -4.97
CA ASP A 300 3.53 15.37 -5.71
C ASP A 300 2.80 15.79 -7.01
N PRO A 301 3.38 15.57 -8.19
CA PRO A 301 2.81 16.03 -9.45
C PRO A 301 1.55 15.28 -9.86
N ARG A 302 1.26 14.13 -9.28
CA ARG A 302 0.07 13.31 -9.56
C ARG A 302 -1.22 13.90 -8.95
N CYS A 303 -1.12 14.94 -8.13
CA CYS A 303 -2.28 15.61 -7.54
C CYS A 303 -2.86 16.66 -8.50
N ALA A 304 -4.14 16.54 -8.90
CA ALA A 304 -4.84 17.53 -9.73
C ALA A 304 -5.30 18.77 -8.95
N TYR A 305 -5.39 18.67 -7.63
CA TYR A 305 -5.90 19.76 -6.81
C TYR A 305 -5.02 21.00 -6.86
N ILE A 306 -5.65 22.16 -7.05
CA ILE A 306 -5.00 23.48 -7.00
C ILE A 306 -5.39 24.12 -5.67
N PRO A 307 -4.42 24.40 -4.77
CA PRO A 307 -4.67 25.09 -3.51
C PRO A 307 -5.34 26.46 -3.70
N LYS A 308 -6.18 26.86 -2.74
CA LYS A 308 -6.93 28.13 -2.81
C LYS A 308 -6.02 29.31 -3.12
N VAL A 309 -4.91 29.44 -2.41
CA VAL A 309 -3.94 30.54 -2.59
C VAL A 309 -3.33 30.62 -4.01
N LEU A 310 -3.41 29.55 -4.80
CA LEU A 310 -2.90 29.52 -6.18
C LEU A 310 -4.00 29.73 -7.23
N ARG A 311 -5.28 29.79 -6.83
CA ARG A 311 -6.40 30.07 -7.74
C ARG A 311 -6.69 31.57 -7.87
N GLU A 312 -6.26 32.33 -6.90
CA GLU A 312 -6.51 33.78 -6.78
C GLU A 312 -5.40 34.61 -7.45
N LYS A 313 -4.48 33.95 -8.14
CA LYS A 313 -3.43 34.57 -8.98
C LYS A 313 -3.69 34.31 -10.46
#